data_85119d8f2b04aab743b2e51c41f97615
#
_entry.id   85119d8f2b04aab743b2e51c41f97615
#
_cell.length_a   1.000
_cell.length_b   1.000
_cell.length_c   1.000
_cell.angle_alpha   90.00
_cell.angle_beta   90.00
_cell.angle_gamma   90.00
#
_symmetry.space_group_name_H-M   'P 1'
#
loop_
_entity.id
_entity.type
_entity.pdbx_description
1 polymer ?
#
loop_
_entity_poly.entity_id
_entity_poly.type
_entity_poly.pdbx_seq_one_letter_code
_entity_poly.pdbx_strand_id
1 'polypeptide(L)'
;MCIIIAKDKGISIPDRTILKNCFDNNPDGAGVMWNESEFVHIQKGFMLWKDFDEFLNSLSKRIDLKLASVVMHFRITTHGRTSPQNCHPFPISTKARKI
;
A
#
# COMPACT_ATOMS: atom_id res chain seq x y z
N MET A 1 13.17 -5.23 -9.02
CA MET A 1 11.92 -6.00 -9.03
C MET A 1 11.06 -5.56 -7.87
N CYS A 2 9.77 -5.38 -8.11
CA CYS A 2 8.85 -4.92 -7.07
C CYS A 2 8.07 -6.10 -6.50
N ILE A 3 7.54 -5.94 -5.29
CA ILE A 3 6.65 -6.91 -4.66
C ILE A 3 5.25 -6.32 -4.61
N ILE A 4 4.28 -7.11 -5.04
CA ILE A 4 2.86 -6.77 -4.97
C ILE A 4 2.17 -7.81 -4.10
N ILE A 5 1.41 -7.34 -3.11
CA ILE A 5 0.56 -8.19 -2.28
C ILE A 5 -0.87 -7.79 -2.55
N ALA A 6 -1.69 -8.74 -2.97
CA ALA A 6 -3.12 -8.54 -3.19
C ALA A 6 -3.90 -9.54 -2.37
N LYS A 7 -4.94 -9.08 -1.68
CA LYS A 7 -5.81 -9.97 -0.92
C LYS A 7 -7.27 -9.56 -1.09
N ASP A 8 -8.14 -10.55 -1.11
CA ASP A 8 -9.59 -10.36 -1.23
C ASP A 8 -10.26 -10.14 0.12
N LYS A 9 -11.54 -9.78 0.07
CA LYS A 9 -12.41 -9.74 1.25
C LYS A 9 -12.36 -11.06 1.99
N GLY A 10 -12.37 -11.01 3.31
CA GLY A 10 -12.39 -12.18 4.16
C GLY A 10 -11.00 -12.74 4.46
N ILE A 11 -9.98 -12.23 3.82
CA ILE A 11 -8.59 -12.63 4.04
C ILE A 11 -7.89 -11.53 4.84
N SER A 12 -7.15 -11.90 5.87
CA SER A 12 -6.36 -10.94 6.64
C SER A 12 -5.15 -10.46 5.83
N ILE A 13 -4.73 -9.22 6.06
CA ILE A 13 -3.44 -8.76 5.52
C ILE A 13 -2.31 -9.55 6.20
N PRO A 14 -1.16 -9.71 5.51
CA PRO A 14 0.00 -10.36 6.13
C PRO A 14 0.41 -9.66 7.43
N ASP A 15 1.04 -10.40 8.32
CA ASP A 15 1.51 -9.81 9.57
C ASP A 15 2.65 -8.81 9.30
N ARG A 16 2.98 -8.02 10.31
CA ARG A 16 3.98 -6.96 10.19
C ARG A 16 5.38 -7.50 9.89
N THR A 17 5.69 -8.71 10.32
CA THR A 17 7.00 -9.32 10.02
C THR A 17 7.17 -9.54 8.52
N ILE A 18 6.13 -10.07 7.88
CA ILE A 18 6.14 -10.29 6.43
C ILE A 18 6.21 -8.95 5.68
N LEU A 19 5.38 -7.99 6.08
CA LEU A 19 5.35 -6.68 5.43
C LEU A 19 6.67 -5.93 5.60
N LYS A 20 7.29 -6.04 6.78
CA LYS A 20 8.60 -5.43 7.04
C LYS A 20 9.67 -6.02 6.13
N ASN A 21 9.65 -7.34 5.94
CA ASN A 21 10.58 -8.00 5.03
C ASN A 21 10.39 -7.53 3.58
N CYS A 22 9.14 -7.37 3.16
CA CYS A 22 8.84 -6.84 1.82
C CYS A 22 9.40 -5.42 1.66
N PHE A 23 9.20 -4.57 2.66
CA PHE A 23 9.71 -3.20 2.63
C PHE A 23 11.23 -3.16 2.64
N ASP A 24 11.87 -3.95 3.50
CA ASP A 24 13.32 -3.96 3.63
C ASP A 24 14.01 -4.43 2.34
N ASN A 25 13.41 -5.38 1.63
CA ASN A 25 13.94 -5.89 0.37
C ASN A 25 13.60 -5.01 -0.83
N ASN A 26 12.60 -4.12 -0.68
CA ASN A 26 12.15 -3.21 -1.73
C ASN A 26 11.86 -1.85 -1.09
N PRO A 27 12.92 -1.10 -0.69
CA PRO A 27 12.74 0.06 0.19
C PRO A 27 12.52 1.38 -0.52
N ASP A 28 12.31 1.37 -1.82
CA ASP A 28 12.25 2.59 -2.63
C ASP A 28 10.85 3.21 -2.68
N GLY A 29 10.00 2.83 -1.77
CA GLY A 29 8.69 3.41 -1.58
C GLY A 29 7.58 2.38 -1.59
N ALA A 30 6.59 2.57 -0.73
CA ALA A 30 5.42 1.70 -0.63
C ALA A 30 4.13 2.47 -0.87
N GLY A 31 3.11 1.74 -1.29
CA GLY A 31 1.77 2.27 -1.45
C GLY A 31 0.72 1.21 -1.14
N VAL A 32 -0.46 1.67 -0.80
CA VAL A 32 -1.61 0.84 -0.45
C VAL A 32 -2.82 1.30 -1.22
N MET A 33 -3.58 0.35 -1.72
CA MET A 33 -4.88 0.60 -2.33
C MET A 33 -5.89 -0.31 -1.64
N TRP A 34 -7.06 0.24 -1.32
CA TRP A 34 -8.13 -0.55 -0.70
C TRP A 34 -9.49 0.00 -1.11
N ASN A 35 -10.51 -0.84 -1.01
CA ASN A 35 -11.87 -0.35 -1.21
C ASN A 35 -12.52 -0.05 0.13
N GLU A 36 -13.26 1.06 0.14
CA GLU A 36 -14.05 1.49 1.29
C GLU A 36 -15.32 2.11 0.73
N SER A 37 -16.47 1.56 1.12
CA SER A 37 -17.76 1.91 0.52
C SER A 37 -17.72 1.69 -0.99
N GLU A 38 -18.07 2.69 -1.79
CA GLU A 38 -18.10 2.60 -3.26
C GLU A 38 -16.81 3.05 -3.92
N PHE A 39 -15.81 3.44 -3.12
CA PHE A 39 -14.61 4.08 -3.64
C PHE A 39 -13.37 3.22 -3.43
N VAL A 40 -12.44 3.36 -4.35
CA VAL A 40 -11.08 2.86 -4.19
C VAL A 40 -10.23 4.00 -3.65
N HIS A 41 -9.52 3.72 -2.57
CA HIS A 41 -8.65 4.68 -1.92
C HIS A 41 -7.20 4.28 -2.16
N ILE A 42 -6.34 5.26 -2.36
CA ILE A 42 -4.90 5.07 -2.58
C ILE A 42 -4.15 5.97 -1.61
N GLN A 43 -3.21 5.38 -0.90
CA GLN A 43 -2.22 6.12 -0.13
C GLN A 43 -0.85 5.58 -0.48
N LYS A 44 0.05 6.44 -0.91
CA LYS A 44 1.37 6.05 -1.38
C LYS A 44 2.43 7.06 -0.96
N GLY A 45 3.68 6.76 -1.31
CA GLY A 45 4.77 7.66 -0.97
C GLY A 45 5.39 7.35 0.37
N PHE A 46 5.20 6.16 0.90
CA PHE A 46 5.81 5.73 2.15
C PHE A 46 7.27 5.37 1.88
N MET A 47 8.17 6.30 2.20
CA MET A 47 9.60 6.13 1.99
C MET A 47 10.29 5.53 3.22
N LEU A 48 9.63 5.53 4.37
CA LEU A 48 10.12 4.95 5.62
C LEU A 48 9.14 3.90 6.13
N TRP A 49 9.66 2.79 6.63
CA TRP A 49 8.82 1.75 7.23
C TRP A 49 7.93 2.29 8.34
N LYS A 50 8.47 3.17 9.18
CA LYS A 50 7.71 3.76 10.28
C LYS A 50 6.42 4.40 9.79
N ASP A 51 6.49 5.16 8.71
CA ASP A 51 5.32 5.87 8.17
C ASP A 51 4.29 4.89 7.60
N PHE A 52 4.76 3.86 6.92
CA PHE A 52 3.89 2.82 6.39
C PHE A 52 3.17 2.06 7.52
N ASP A 53 3.92 1.66 8.54
CA ASP A 53 3.38 0.94 9.70
C ASP A 53 2.37 1.78 10.47
N GLU A 54 2.67 3.05 10.72
CA GLU A 54 1.76 3.98 11.38
C GLU A 54 0.47 4.16 10.59
N PHE A 55 0.58 4.27 9.26
CA PHE A 55 -0.59 4.39 8.41
C PHE A 55 -1.48 3.15 8.51
N LEU A 56 -0.91 1.96 8.43
CA LEU A 56 -1.69 0.72 8.54
C LEU A 56 -2.36 0.60 9.91
N ASN A 57 -1.68 1.00 10.97
CA ASN A 57 -2.27 0.99 12.31
C ASN A 57 -3.47 1.95 12.39
N SER A 58 -3.33 3.14 11.83
CA SER A 58 -4.43 4.13 11.81
C SER A 58 -5.59 3.64 10.96
N LEU A 59 -5.31 3.07 9.80
CA LEU A 59 -6.35 2.55 8.91
C LEU A 59 -7.10 1.38 9.57
N SER A 60 -6.38 0.49 10.25
CA SER A 60 -6.97 -0.67 10.95
C SER A 60 -7.90 -0.27 12.08
N LYS A 61 -7.69 0.91 12.68
CA LYS A 61 -8.59 1.45 13.72
C LYS A 61 -9.86 2.04 13.12
N ARG A 62 -9.81 2.47 11.87
CA ARG A 62 -10.92 3.15 11.22
C ARG A 62 -11.81 2.19 10.43
N ILE A 63 -11.21 1.18 9.81
CA ILE A 63 -11.95 0.17 9.03
C ILE A 63 -11.43 -1.23 9.36
N ASP A 64 -12.27 -2.23 9.08
CA ASP A 64 -11.85 -3.63 9.19
C ASP A 64 -11.19 -4.04 7.87
N LEU A 65 -9.87 -4.08 7.87
CA LEU A 65 -9.10 -4.44 6.67
C LEU A 65 -9.37 -5.86 6.20
N LYS A 66 -9.86 -6.74 7.06
CA LYS A 66 -10.23 -8.10 6.66
C LYS A 66 -11.39 -8.08 5.66
N LEU A 67 -12.30 -7.11 5.81
CA LEU A 67 -13.48 -7.00 4.95
C LEU A 67 -13.21 -6.24 3.65
N ALA A 68 -12.03 -5.67 3.49
CA ALA A 68 -11.66 -4.91 2.30
C ALA A 68 -10.80 -5.75 1.36
N SER A 69 -10.88 -5.45 0.06
CA SER A 69 -9.86 -5.87 -0.88
C SER A 69 -8.70 -4.88 -0.79
N VAL A 70 -7.49 -5.40 -0.65
CA VAL A 70 -6.31 -4.57 -0.40
C VAL A 70 -5.18 -4.98 -1.34
N VAL A 71 -4.51 -3.99 -1.91
CA VAL A 71 -3.29 -4.18 -2.70
C VAL A 71 -2.19 -3.33 -2.09
N MET A 72 -1.05 -3.94 -1.85
CA MET A 72 0.16 -3.25 -1.38
C MET A 72 1.27 -3.43 -2.39
N HIS A 73 2.04 -2.38 -2.62
CA HIS A 73 3.15 -2.39 -3.55
C HIS A 73 4.41 -1.89 -2.85
N PHE A 74 5.48 -2.65 -2.96
CA PHE A 74 6.81 -2.29 -2.41
C PHE A 74 7.77 -2.16 -3.57
N ARG A 75 8.28 -0.95 -3.76
CA ARG A 75 9.06 -0.62 -4.95
C ARG A 75 10.56 -0.80 -4.74
N ILE A 76 11.21 -1.33 -5.78
CA ILE A 76 12.64 -1.14 -5.95
C ILE A 76 12.84 -0.39 -7.27
N THR A 77 13.61 0.69 -7.24
CA THR A 77 13.76 1.57 -8.39
C THR A 77 14.63 0.91 -9.46
N THR A 78 14.04 0.69 -10.63
CA THR A 78 14.76 0.23 -11.82
C THR A 78 14.77 1.31 -12.89
N HIS A 79 13.72 2.13 -12.92
CA HIS A 79 13.57 3.25 -13.85
C HIS A 79 12.98 4.43 -13.11
N GLY A 80 13.34 5.63 -13.54
CA GLY A 80 12.83 6.86 -12.95
C GLY A 80 13.50 7.18 -11.63
N ARG A 81 12.93 8.11 -10.91
CA ARG A 81 13.47 8.61 -9.66
C ARG A 81 12.85 7.89 -8.48
N THR A 82 13.64 7.69 -7.43
CA THR A 82 13.12 7.24 -6.15
C THR A 82 12.48 8.44 -5.47
N SER A 83 11.15 8.51 -5.54
CA SER A 83 10.38 9.62 -4.97
C SER A 83 8.98 9.15 -4.60
N PRO A 84 8.29 9.84 -3.67
CA PRO A 84 6.94 9.47 -3.29
C PRO A 84 5.97 9.47 -4.47
N GLN A 85 6.13 10.38 -5.43
CA GLN A 85 5.25 10.48 -6.59
C GLN A 85 5.33 9.27 -7.51
N ASN A 86 6.48 8.60 -7.53
CA ASN A 86 6.71 7.43 -8.38
C ASN A 86 6.33 6.11 -7.70
N CYS A 87 5.83 6.15 -6.46
CA CYS A 87 5.33 4.95 -5.80
C CYS A 87 4.02 4.48 -6.43
N HIS A 88 3.83 3.18 -6.47
CA HIS A 88 2.55 2.58 -6.88
C HIS A 88 1.64 2.42 -5.65
N PRO A 89 0.35 2.29 -5.86
CA PRO A 89 -0.35 2.25 -7.15
C PRO A 89 -0.63 3.64 -7.71
N PHE A 90 -0.93 3.67 -9.01
CA PHE A 90 -1.37 4.90 -9.68
C PHE A 90 -2.84 4.79 -10.06
N PRO A 91 -3.63 5.86 -9.92
CA PRO A 91 -4.97 5.86 -10.48
C PRO A 91 -4.91 5.93 -12.00
N ILE A 92 -5.74 5.13 -12.66
CA ILE A 92 -5.85 5.12 -14.12
C ILE A 92 -7.04 5.94 -14.61
N SER A 93 -7.76 6.55 -13.68
CA SER A 93 -8.98 7.31 -13.95
C SER A 93 -9.07 8.46 -12.96
N THR A 94 -9.64 9.59 -13.39
CA THR A 94 -9.91 10.72 -12.51
C THR A 94 -10.95 10.40 -11.44
N LYS A 95 -11.67 9.29 -11.58
CA LYS A 95 -12.65 8.83 -10.58
C LYS A 95 -12.01 8.09 -9.41
N ALA A 96 -10.76 7.67 -9.53
CA ALA A 96 -10.04 7.06 -8.42
C ALA A 96 -9.77 8.11 -7.35
N ARG A 97 -9.94 7.73 -6.09
CA ARG A 97 -9.77 8.62 -4.95
C ARG A 97 -8.43 8.40 -4.30
N LYS A 98 -7.77 9.51 -3.97
CA LYS A 98 -6.56 9.51 -3.15
C LYS A 98 -6.89 10.00 -1.76
N ILE A 99 -6.22 9.43 -0.81
CA ILE A 99 -6.30 9.87 0.57
C ILE A 99 -4.95 10.40 1.01
#